data_d7afeae82c363edfb9fbb96bbd3f77cd
#
_entry.id   d7afeae82c363edfb9fbb96bbd3f77cd
#
_cell.length_a   1.000
_cell.length_b   1.000
_cell.length_c   1.000
_cell.angle_alpha   90.00
_cell.angle_beta   90.00
_cell.angle_gamma   90.00
#
_symmetry.space_group_name_H-M   'P 1'
#
loop_
_entity.id
_entity.type
_entity.pdbx_description
1 polymer ?
#
loop_
_entity_poly.entity_id
_entity_poly.type
_entity_poly.pdbx_seq_one_letter_code
_entity_poly.pdbx_strand_id
1 'polypeptide(L)'
;YGKEYFFVSEEEMHEMQEDDKIIECRVYQTVHGPWYYFTANDGQINLEKGNYILITTLEGYRKLETFFGIDQVVPIYIEVDDFDRIERALKREKEQNTPCVAELCRRFLADEEDFSEEKLDETGIDIRVRNDDFEEALSHIETMIQHHV
;
A
#
# COMPACT_ATOMS: atom_id res chain seq x y z
N TYR A 1 -11.44 12.45 9.35
CA TYR A 1 -10.58 12.64 8.18
C TYR A 1 -9.14 12.43 8.63
N GLY A 2 -8.51 11.32 8.17
CA GLY A 2 -7.08 11.11 8.27
C GLY A 2 -6.34 11.93 7.21
N LYS A 3 -5.01 11.94 7.26
CA LYS A 3 -4.19 12.60 6.23
C LYS A 3 -4.14 11.76 4.95
N GLU A 4 -4.14 10.43 5.11
CA GLU A 4 -3.92 9.45 4.05
C GLU A 4 -5.19 8.69 3.62
N TYR A 5 -6.25 8.71 4.47
CA TYR A 5 -7.48 7.94 4.25
C TYR A 5 -8.72 8.77 4.52
N PHE A 6 -9.76 8.48 3.75
CA PHE A 6 -11.12 8.91 4.04
C PHE A 6 -11.84 7.80 4.80
N PHE A 7 -12.43 8.14 5.94
CA PHE A 7 -13.23 7.18 6.71
C PHE A 7 -14.67 7.25 6.25
N VAL A 8 -15.21 6.09 5.90
CA VAL A 8 -16.60 5.91 5.50
C VAL A 8 -17.28 4.93 6.45
N SER A 9 -18.61 4.97 6.51
CA SER A 9 -19.40 3.98 7.24
C SER A 9 -19.47 2.65 6.48
N GLU A 10 -19.90 1.59 7.15
CA GLU A 10 -20.17 0.31 6.49
C GLU A 10 -21.28 0.44 5.42
N GLU A 11 -22.27 1.28 5.68
CA GLU A 11 -23.38 1.54 4.75
C GLU A 11 -22.86 2.21 3.47
N GLU A 12 -22.05 3.27 3.59
CA GLU A 12 -21.41 3.94 2.45
C GLU A 12 -20.49 3.00 1.67
N MET A 13 -19.74 2.13 2.33
CA MET A 13 -18.91 1.13 1.68
C MET A 13 -19.76 0.13 0.88
N HIS A 14 -20.88 -0.35 1.45
CA HIS A 14 -21.79 -1.26 0.75
C HIS A 14 -22.43 -0.59 -0.46
N GLU A 15 -22.85 0.66 -0.36
CA GLU A 15 -23.37 1.43 -1.52
C GLU A 15 -22.31 1.55 -2.63
N MET A 16 -21.06 1.83 -2.28
CA MET A 16 -19.96 1.89 -3.25
C MET A 16 -19.70 0.52 -3.90
N GLN A 17 -19.88 -0.57 -3.16
CA GLN A 17 -19.73 -1.92 -3.67
C GLN A 17 -20.87 -2.33 -4.61
N GLU A 18 -22.12 -1.99 -4.28
CA GLU A 18 -23.28 -2.23 -5.13
C GLU A 18 -23.23 -1.41 -6.43
N ASP A 19 -22.62 -0.23 -6.39
CA ASP A 19 -22.41 0.66 -7.54
C ASP A 19 -21.15 0.31 -8.37
N ASP A 20 -20.46 -0.81 -8.10
CA ASP A 20 -19.19 -1.22 -8.73
C ASP A 20 -18.09 -0.12 -8.68
N LYS A 21 -18.10 0.69 -7.62
CA LYS A 21 -17.12 1.77 -7.43
C LYS A 21 -15.84 1.34 -6.73
N ILE A 22 -15.77 0.16 -6.14
CA ILE A 22 -14.58 -0.32 -5.45
C ILE A 22 -13.63 -1.00 -6.44
N ILE A 23 -12.47 -0.39 -6.66
CA ILE A 23 -11.41 -0.91 -7.55
C ILE A 23 -10.68 -2.08 -6.88
N GLU A 24 -10.28 -1.90 -5.60
CA GLU A 24 -9.65 -2.93 -4.80
C GLU A 24 -10.06 -2.77 -3.33
N CYS A 25 -10.14 -3.87 -2.62
CA CYS A 25 -10.45 -3.88 -1.20
C CYS A 25 -9.59 -4.92 -0.48
N ARG A 26 -9.04 -4.53 0.66
CA ARG A 26 -8.24 -5.36 1.56
C ARG A 26 -8.90 -5.41 2.92
N VAL A 27 -8.93 -6.58 3.53
CA VAL A 27 -9.54 -6.78 4.85
C VAL A 27 -8.48 -7.28 5.83
N TYR A 28 -8.24 -6.52 6.87
CA TYR A 28 -7.34 -6.91 7.94
C TYR A 28 -8.13 -7.31 9.18
N GLN A 29 -7.90 -8.53 9.66
CA GLN A 29 -8.46 -8.97 10.93
C GLN A 29 -7.64 -8.38 12.07
N THR A 30 -8.21 -7.44 12.79
CA THR A 30 -7.56 -6.79 13.93
C THR A 30 -8.18 -7.25 15.24
N VAL A 31 -7.55 -6.92 16.37
CA VAL A 31 -8.12 -7.17 17.72
C VAL A 31 -9.42 -6.40 17.97
N HIS A 32 -9.76 -5.45 17.12
CA HIS A 32 -10.98 -4.63 17.18
C HIS A 32 -12.03 -5.02 16.13
N GLY A 33 -11.82 -6.14 15.44
CA GLY A 33 -12.65 -6.61 14.32
C GLY A 33 -12.04 -6.36 12.95
N PRO A 34 -12.75 -6.66 11.86
CA PRO A 34 -12.26 -6.47 10.50
C PRO A 34 -12.17 -4.99 10.16
N TRP A 35 -11.05 -4.60 9.55
CA TRP A 35 -10.83 -3.28 8.97
C TRP A 35 -10.71 -3.39 7.47
N TYR A 36 -11.48 -2.55 6.77
CA TYR A 36 -11.54 -2.50 5.32
C TYR A 36 -10.75 -1.31 4.81
N TYR A 37 -9.81 -1.57 3.91
CA TYR A 37 -9.09 -0.55 3.16
C TYR A 37 -9.38 -0.76 1.70
N PHE A 38 -9.82 0.25 1.00
CA PHE A 38 -10.17 0.13 -0.40
C PHE A 38 -9.87 1.39 -1.19
N THR A 39 -9.69 1.23 -2.50
CA THR A 39 -9.57 2.32 -3.45
C THR A 39 -10.85 2.39 -4.26
N ALA A 40 -11.46 3.57 -4.31
CA ALA A 40 -12.73 3.78 -5.00
C ALA A 40 -12.56 4.58 -6.29
N ASN A 41 -13.36 4.23 -7.29
CA ASN A 41 -13.57 5.03 -8.50
C ASN A 41 -14.65 6.09 -8.23
N ASP A 42 -14.32 7.09 -7.46
CA ASP A 42 -15.19 8.18 -7.03
C ASP A 42 -14.80 9.54 -7.63
N GLY A 43 -13.84 9.52 -8.58
CA GLY A 43 -13.33 10.69 -9.27
C GLY A 43 -12.17 11.40 -8.57
N GLN A 44 -11.70 10.88 -7.42
CA GLN A 44 -10.50 11.39 -6.75
C GLN A 44 -9.24 11.10 -7.57
N ILE A 45 -9.15 9.91 -8.19
CA ILE A 45 -8.09 9.56 -9.13
C ILE A 45 -8.57 9.86 -10.55
N ASN A 46 -7.97 10.85 -11.18
CA ASN A 46 -8.28 11.24 -12.55
C ASN A 46 -6.98 11.44 -13.34
N LEU A 47 -6.57 10.41 -14.07
CA LEU A 47 -5.30 10.38 -14.80
C LEU A 47 -5.20 11.42 -15.93
N GLU A 48 -6.34 11.99 -16.38
CA GLU A 48 -6.32 13.09 -17.33
C GLU A 48 -5.86 14.42 -16.68
N LYS A 49 -5.94 14.52 -15.35
CA LYS A 49 -5.63 15.75 -14.59
C LYS A 49 -4.27 15.72 -13.90
N GLY A 50 -3.68 14.55 -13.73
CA GLY A 50 -2.38 14.42 -13.07
C GLY A 50 -2.00 13.02 -12.69
N ASN A 51 -0.83 12.91 -12.07
CA ASN A 51 -0.26 11.67 -11.58
C ASN A 51 -0.55 11.50 -10.10
N TYR A 52 -0.67 10.26 -9.66
CA TYR A 52 -1.01 9.89 -8.29
C TYR A 52 -0.03 8.89 -7.74
N ILE A 53 0.25 8.97 -6.45
CA ILE A 53 1.06 7.98 -5.72
C ILE A 53 0.13 7.26 -4.76
N LEU A 54 0.14 5.94 -4.81
CA LEU A 54 -0.66 5.07 -3.95
C LEU A 54 0.25 4.08 -3.23
N ILE A 55 -0.09 3.76 -1.99
CA ILE A 55 0.54 2.66 -1.24
C ILE A 55 -0.45 1.50 -1.24
N THR A 56 0.00 0.35 -1.72
CA THR A 56 -0.86 -0.83 -1.84
C THR A 56 -0.07 -2.13 -1.62
N THR A 57 -0.78 -3.26 -1.59
CA THR A 57 -0.20 -4.62 -1.62
C THR A 57 -0.02 -5.09 -3.06
N LEU A 58 0.64 -6.24 -3.26
CA LEU A 58 0.78 -6.85 -4.59
C LEU A 58 -0.58 -7.18 -5.22
N GLU A 59 -1.53 -7.68 -4.42
CA GLU A 59 -2.90 -7.93 -4.90
C GLU A 59 -3.62 -6.63 -5.30
N GLY A 60 -3.49 -5.58 -4.47
CA GLY A 60 -4.06 -4.27 -4.78
C GLY A 60 -3.45 -3.65 -6.04
N TYR A 61 -2.13 -3.77 -6.22
CA TYR A 61 -1.46 -3.35 -7.45
C TYR A 61 -2.04 -4.03 -8.69
N ARG A 62 -2.21 -5.35 -8.69
CA ARG A 62 -2.80 -6.08 -9.82
C ARG A 62 -4.21 -5.61 -10.17
N LYS A 63 -5.02 -5.29 -9.17
CA LYS A 63 -6.37 -4.75 -9.38
C LYS A 63 -6.35 -3.34 -9.97
N LEU A 64 -5.44 -2.49 -9.47
CA LEU A 64 -5.21 -1.14 -10.03
C LEU A 64 -4.71 -1.20 -11.47
N GLU A 65 -3.75 -2.09 -11.76
CA GLU A 65 -3.24 -2.31 -13.11
C GLU A 65 -4.36 -2.80 -14.06
N THR A 66 -5.20 -3.72 -13.60
CA THR A 66 -6.36 -4.20 -14.38
C THR A 66 -7.37 -3.10 -14.66
N PHE A 67 -7.60 -2.21 -13.70
CA PHE A 67 -8.57 -1.13 -13.81
C PHE A 67 -8.08 0.03 -14.67
N PHE A 68 -6.86 0.52 -14.43
CA PHE A 68 -6.31 1.69 -15.12
C PHE A 68 -5.54 1.32 -16.40
N GLY A 69 -5.09 0.07 -16.53
CA GLY A 69 -4.23 -0.41 -17.62
C GLY A 69 -2.75 -0.45 -17.23
N ILE A 70 -2.04 -1.44 -17.80
CA ILE A 70 -0.62 -1.70 -17.51
C ILE A 70 0.30 -0.51 -17.83
N ASP A 71 -0.02 0.27 -18.85
CA ASP A 71 0.77 1.45 -19.25
C ASP A 71 0.55 2.67 -18.34
N GLN A 72 -0.42 2.61 -17.43
CA GLN A 72 -0.81 3.70 -16.54
C GLN A 72 -0.37 3.49 -15.09
N VAL A 73 0.06 2.29 -14.73
CA VAL A 73 0.41 1.95 -13.35
C VAL A 73 1.84 1.46 -13.27
N VAL A 74 2.71 2.21 -12.62
CA VAL A 74 4.13 1.88 -12.44
C VAL A 74 4.35 1.39 -11.01
N PRO A 75 4.63 0.09 -10.80
CA PRO A 75 4.93 -0.43 -9.47
C PRO A 75 6.36 -0.12 -9.07
N ILE A 76 6.55 0.34 -7.84
CA ILE A 76 7.87 0.52 -7.23
C ILE A 76 7.86 -0.26 -5.90
N TYR A 77 8.64 -1.31 -5.81
CA TYR A 77 8.82 -2.07 -4.58
C TYR A 77 9.90 -1.45 -3.71
N ILE A 78 9.56 -1.12 -2.46
CA ILE A 78 10.49 -0.54 -1.49
C ILE A 78 11.04 -1.66 -0.60
N GLU A 79 12.32 -1.95 -0.73
CA GLU A 79 13.03 -2.97 0.05
C GLU A 79 13.67 -2.35 1.28
N VAL A 80 13.59 -3.05 2.40
CA VAL A 80 14.29 -2.72 3.64
C VAL A 80 14.78 -4.04 4.26
N ASP A 81 16.02 -4.06 4.77
CA ASP A 81 16.52 -5.19 5.53
C ASP A 81 15.61 -5.52 6.72
N ASP A 82 15.40 -6.79 7.01
CA ASP A 82 14.43 -7.25 8.02
C ASP A 82 14.75 -6.74 9.41
N PHE A 83 16.03 -6.65 9.77
CA PHE A 83 16.43 -6.09 11.07
C PHE A 83 16.10 -4.60 11.15
N ASP A 84 16.38 -3.83 10.09
CA ASP A 84 16.04 -2.41 10.03
C ASP A 84 14.54 -2.21 10.02
N ARG A 85 13.81 -3.04 9.28
CA ARG A 85 12.35 -2.99 9.19
C ARG A 85 11.68 -3.23 10.55
N ILE A 86 12.11 -4.28 11.28
CA ILE A 86 11.56 -4.59 12.60
C ILE A 86 11.98 -3.55 13.65
N GLU A 87 13.21 -3.01 13.58
CA GLU A 87 13.66 -1.95 14.47
C GLU A 87 12.85 -0.66 14.27
N ARG A 88 12.65 -0.23 13.02
CA ARG A 88 11.81 0.93 12.67
C ARG A 88 10.36 0.72 13.12
N ALA A 89 9.80 -0.49 12.94
CA ALA A 89 8.46 -0.83 13.38
C ALA A 89 8.33 -0.81 14.90
N LEU A 90 9.31 -1.37 15.63
CA LEU A 90 9.33 -1.38 17.10
C LEU A 90 9.46 0.04 17.68
N LYS A 91 10.26 0.90 17.06
CA LYS A 91 10.37 2.30 17.46
C LYS A 91 9.03 3.02 17.33
N ARG A 92 8.37 2.90 16.20
CA ARG A 92 7.03 3.49 15.98
C ARG A 92 5.98 2.94 16.95
N GLU A 93 6.04 1.65 17.23
CA GLU A 93 5.10 0.99 18.14
C GLU A 93 5.23 1.52 19.59
N LYS A 94 6.45 1.80 20.04
CA LYS A 94 6.70 2.41 21.36
C LYS A 94 6.16 3.82 21.50
N GLU A 95 6.02 4.56 20.41
CA GLU A 95 5.52 5.93 20.38
C GLU A 95 3.98 6.01 20.32
N GLN A 96 3.30 4.88 20.15
CA GLN A 96 1.85 4.84 20.12
C GLN A 96 1.20 4.96 21.50
N ASN A 97 -0.02 5.46 21.56
CA ASN A 97 -0.77 5.59 22.81
C ASN A 97 -1.04 4.23 23.47
N THR A 98 -1.19 3.17 22.69
CA THR A 98 -1.48 1.79 23.13
C THR A 98 -0.59 0.80 22.38
N PRO A 99 0.69 0.68 22.75
CA PRO A 99 1.61 -0.23 22.09
C PRO A 99 1.16 -1.69 22.18
N CYS A 100 1.23 -2.42 21.07
CA CYS A 100 0.88 -3.84 21.00
C CYS A 100 1.92 -4.64 20.19
N VAL A 101 2.92 -5.18 20.87
CA VAL A 101 4.01 -5.95 20.24
C VAL A 101 3.47 -7.19 19.51
N ALA A 102 2.43 -7.84 20.02
CA ALA A 102 1.83 -8.99 19.35
C ALA A 102 1.25 -8.62 17.98
N GLU A 103 0.60 -7.47 17.86
CA GLU A 103 0.08 -6.97 16.60
C GLU A 103 1.21 -6.55 15.64
N LEU A 104 2.30 -5.97 16.15
CA LEU A 104 3.49 -5.68 15.38
C LEU A 104 4.07 -6.96 14.75
N CYS A 105 4.27 -8.01 15.56
CA CYS A 105 4.80 -9.29 15.08
C CYS A 105 3.87 -9.94 14.04
N ARG A 106 2.55 -9.89 14.29
CA ARG A 106 1.56 -10.42 13.34
C ARG A 106 1.67 -9.71 11.98
N ARG A 107 1.74 -8.38 11.98
CA ARG A 107 1.90 -7.59 10.75
C ARG A 107 3.20 -7.90 10.04
N PHE A 108 4.31 -7.97 10.78
CA PHE A 108 5.61 -8.31 10.21
C PHE A 108 5.58 -9.66 9.47
N LEU A 109 5.00 -10.69 10.09
CA LEU A 109 4.90 -12.02 9.47
C LEU A 109 3.93 -12.04 8.27
N ALA A 110 2.84 -11.28 8.33
CA ALA A 110 1.93 -11.14 7.19
C ALA A 110 2.61 -10.46 5.99
N ASP A 111 3.38 -9.41 6.25
CA ASP A 111 4.14 -8.71 5.20
C ASP A 111 5.20 -9.63 4.57
N GLU A 112 5.87 -10.51 5.36
CA GLU A 112 6.80 -11.51 4.84
C GLU A 112 6.14 -12.48 3.85
N GLU A 113 4.93 -12.91 4.18
CA GLU A 113 4.16 -13.78 3.30
C GLU A 113 3.61 -13.04 2.07
N ASP A 114 3.11 -11.82 2.27
CA ASP A 114 2.46 -11.02 1.21
C ASP A 114 3.46 -10.49 0.18
N PHE A 115 4.71 -10.26 0.58
CA PHE A 115 5.78 -9.75 -0.28
C PHE A 115 6.94 -10.75 -0.43
N SER A 116 6.64 -12.05 -0.39
CA SER A 116 7.65 -13.08 -0.68
C SER A 116 8.22 -12.92 -2.09
N GLU A 117 9.49 -13.33 -2.30
CA GLU A 117 10.14 -13.26 -3.61
C GLU A 117 9.35 -13.98 -4.70
N GLU A 118 8.70 -15.11 -4.36
CA GLU A 118 7.83 -15.84 -5.29
C GLU A 118 6.67 -14.97 -5.77
N LYS A 119 5.98 -14.27 -4.86
CA LYS A 119 4.86 -13.39 -5.22
C LYS A 119 5.32 -12.12 -5.96
N LEU A 120 6.48 -11.58 -5.61
CA LEU A 120 7.08 -10.46 -6.33
C LEU A 120 7.41 -10.85 -7.78
N ASP A 121 8.04 -11.99 -7.99
CA ASP A 121 8.35 -12.53 -9.32
C ASP A 121 7.07 -12.80 -10.13
N GLU A 122 6.06 -13.44 -9.52
CA GLU A 122 4.76 -13.67 -10.15
C GLU A 122 4.05 -12.37 -10.55
N THR A 123 4.28 -11.30 -9.80
CA THR A 123 3.66 -9.99 -10.05
C THR A 123 4.42 -9.23 -11.15
N GLY A 124 5.67 -9.60 -11.43
CA GLY A 124 6.48 -8.97 -12.46
C GLY A 124 6.98 -7.57 -12.10
N ILE A 125 7.21 -7.31 -10.82
CA ILE A 125 7.73 -6.02 -10.35
C ILE A 125 9.25 -6.00 -10.45
N ASP A 126 9.76 -5.33 -11.48
CA ASP A 126 11.20 -5.21 -11.74
C ASP A 126 11.85 -4.00 -11.05
N ILE A 127 11.05 -2.98 -10.71
CA ILE A 127 11.56 -1.76 -10.09
C ILE A 127 11.62 -1.93 -8.58
N ARG A 128 12.84 -2.07 -8.05
CA ARG A 128 13.12 -2.23 -6.62
C ARG A 128 14.00 -1.10 -6.12
N VAL A 129 13.64 -0.48 -5.02
CA VAL A 129 14.37 0.61 -4.38
C VAL A 129 14.69 0.24 -2.95
N ARG A 130 15.97 0.15 -2.62
CA ARG A 130 16.42 -0.04 -1.22
C ARG A 130 16.24 1.23 -0.42
N ASN A 131 15.61 1.11 0.74
CA ASN A 131 15.41 2.19 1.69
C ASN A 131 16.27 1.98 2.94
N ASP A 132 17.56 1.81 2.74
CA ASP A 132 18.56 1.78 3.82
C ASP A 132 18.79 3.21 4.32
N ASP A 133 18.88 4.18 3.41
CA ASP A 133 18.85 5.61 3.68
C ASP A 133 17.62 6.27 3.04
N PHE A 134 16.89 7.05 3.84
CA PHE A 134 15.63 7.66 3.39
C PHE A 134 15.82 8.70 2.27
N GLU A 135 16.84 9.55 2.39
CA GLU A 135 17.07 10.63 1.42
C GLU A 135 17.57 10.07 0.07
N GLU A 136 18.41 9.05 0.10
CA GLU A 136 18.85 8.34 -1.11
C GLU A 136 17.69 7.64 -1.80
N ALA A 137 16.87 6.92 -1.05
CA ALA A 137 15.70 6.23 -1.60
C ALA A 137 14.69 7.22 -2.20
N LEU A 138 14.42 8.32 -1.51
CA LEU A 138 13.53 9.37 -1.98
C LEU A 138 14.03 9.98 -3.30
N SER A 139 15.31 10.37 -3.37
CA SER A 139 15.94 10.94 -4.57
C SER A 139 15.88 9.97 -5.75
N HIS A 140 16.05 8.66 -5.48
CA HIS A 140 15.95 7.63 -6.51
C HIS A 140 14.53 7.50 -7.06
N ILE A 141 13.53 7.48 -6.17
CA ILE A 141 12.11 7.42 -6.57
C ILE A 141 11.71 8.69 -7.34
N GLU A 142 12.10 9.87 -6.89
CA GLU A 142 11.82 11.13 -7.58
C GLU A 142 12.40 11.13 -9.01
N THR A 143 13.63 10.61 -9.17
CA THR A 143 14.26 10.47 -10.48
C THR A 143 13.48 9.52 -11.39
N MET A 144 13.01 8.38 -10.85
CA MET A 144 12.19 7.42 -11.59
C MET A 144 10.87 8.05 -12.03
N ILE A 145 10.19 8.76 -11.15
CA ILE A 145 8.93 9.44 -11.48
C ILE A 145 9.15 10.44 -12.62
N GLN A 146 10.22 11.24 -12.59
CA GLN A 146 10.53 12.22 -13.63
C GLN A 146 10.80 11.58 -15.01
N HIS A 147 11.22 10.32 -15.05
CA HIS A 147 11.46 9.61 -16.29
C HIS A 147 10.22 8.90 -16.86
N HIS A 148 9.19 8.69 -16.04
CA HIS A 148 7.94 8.04 -16.44
C HIS A 148 6.77 9.02 -16.62
N VAL A 149 6.99 10.29 -16.32
CA VAL A 149 6.06 11.43 -16.50
C VAL A 149 6.57 12.35 -17.62
#